data_6312948b959f03f76eb407296cf9b3e8
#
_entry.id   6312948b959f03f76eb407296cf9b3e8
#
_cell.length_a   1.000
_cell.length_b   1.000
_cell.length_c   1.000
_cell.angle_alpha   90.00
_cell.angle_beta   90.00
_cell.angle_gamma   90.00
#
_symmetry.space_group_name_H-M   'P 1'
#
loop_
_entity.id
_entity.type
_entity.pdbx_description
1 polymer ?
#
loop_
_entity_poly.entity_id
_entity_poly.type
_entity_poly.pdbx_seq_one_letter_code
_entity_poly.pdbx_strand_id
1 'polypeptide(L)'
;MKTLKHKILATAVMLMAVSACGKESNSGSVTGPALSASPLELVLESAASSQEVNVTAPSKPNFVSSASDWCTVTAGAFAQKSVIKVNVTENQSAEERKASVSIVCGDERVRLSVTQKGREVTPEQPEDFLAEIEPGTNNAWTVAKKLGLGWNLGNQLDAQNNGVASETAWGNATATQATFDGLKAKGITAVRIPVTWLGHIGAAPEYKIDDAWMNRVAEVVGYAEKAGLMAIVNIHHDGADSKYWLSVKRAASSSAEYQAITAEFKAVWKQIAEKFADKGDFLIFEPFNELHDGSWGWGDNMTDGGAQYRVVNQWAQEFVNVVRATGGNNASRYLGIPGYCTNPDLTIENLVLPKDSAEGKLLVAVHCYDPHDYTLEAKYDEWGHAAVNNPAPSDEKPVVEVMRKLKTKYIDNGIPVYFGECGCVNRSTSRQTSFQKYYLEFFFRACRNYGIAPFLWDNGAMDTGRETSGFINHSTGEYIANGAQIIPALKNAMFNTEKSYTLKSVYDNAPR
;
A
#
# COMPACT_ATOMS: atom_id res chain seq x y z
N MET A 1 -12.71 -47.26 -3.05
CA MET A 1 -11.70 -48.30 -3.36
C MET A 1 -11.04 -47.97 -4.68
N LYS A 2 -9.80 -47.53 -4.65
CA LYS A 2 -8.69 -47.77 -5.58
C LYS A 2 -7.52 -46.93 -5.12
N THR A 3 -6.64 -47.63 -4.45
CA THR A 3 -5.33 -47.17 -3.97
C THR A 3 -4.37 -46.93 -5.13
N LEU A 4 -3.71 -45.78 -5.19
CA LEU A 4 -2.59 -45.55 -6.10
C LEU A 4 -1.27 -45.46 -5.29
N LYS A 5 -0.41 -46.42 -5.51
CA LYS A 5 0.89 -46.57 -4.86
C LYS A 5 1.91 -45.60 -5.48
N HIS A 6 2.60 -44.85 -4.67
CA HIS A 6 3.77 -44.08 -5.07
C HIS A 6 4.99 -45.00 -5.23
N LYS A 7 5.60 -45.00 -6.40
CA LYS A 7 6.91 -45.62 -6.66
C LYS A 7 7.99 -44.57 -6.43
N ILE A 8 8.85 -44.86 -5.47
CA ILE A 8 10.13 -44.15 -5.25
C ILE A 8 11.11 -44.67 -6.30
N LEU A 9 11.65 -43.80 -7.13
CA LEU A 9 12.70 -44.09 -8.09
C LEU A 9 14.02 -43.56 -7.54
N ALA A 10 14.87 -44.47 -7.07
CA ALA A 10 16.23 -44.18 -6.69
C ALA A 10 17.13 -44.17 -7.94
N THR A 11 17.73 -43.03 -8.27
CA THR A 11 18.68 -42.93 -9.38
C THR A 11 20.08 -43.01 -8.81
N ALA A 12 20.73 -44.12 -9.13
CA ALA A 12 22.16 -44.35 -8.82
C ALA A 12 23.03 -43.50 -9.74
N VAL A 13 23.95 -42.73 -9.18
CA VAL A 13 25.00 -42.03 -9.92
C VAL A 13 26.16 -42.97 -10.17
N MET A 14 26.37 -43.27 -11.45
CA MET A 14 27.50 -44.11 -11.93
C MET A 14 28.72 -43.23 -12.16
N LEU A 15 29.76 -43.40 -11.38
CA LEU A 15 31.07 -42.77 -11.60
C LEU A 15 31.72 -43.39 -12.82
N MET A 16 31.96 -42.63 -13.90
CA MET A 16 32.86 -43.03 -14.97
C MET A 16 34.21 -42.34 -14.77
N ALA A 17 35.21 -43.15 -14.52
CA ALA A 17 36.63 -42.74 -14.58
C ALA A 17 37.06 -42.78 -16.07
N VAL A 18 37.45 -41.60 -16.60
CA VAL A 18 38.09 -41.52 -17.93
C VAL A 18 39.59 -41.44 -17.72
N SER A 19 40.28 -42.53 -18.14
CA SER A 19 41.73 -42.60 -18.22
C SER A 19 42.17 -41.93 -19.55
N ALA A 20 42.92 -40.85 -19.50
CA ALA A 20 43.54 -40.25 -20.66
C ALA A 20 45.00 -40.60 -20.76
N CYS A 21 45.33 -41.24 -21.83
CA CYS A 21 46.69 -41.64 -22.23
C CYS A 21 47.47 -40.45 -22.78
N GLY A 22 48.74 -40.31 -22.37
CA GLY A 22 49.59 -39.18 -22.63
C GLY A 22 50.10 -39.06 -24.07
N LYS A 23 50.46 -37.80 -24.45
CA LYS A 23 51.54 -37.52 -25.40
C LYS A 23 52.47 -36.48 -24.76
N GLU A 24 53.72 -36.93 -24.60
CA GLU A 24 54.84 -36.06 -24.22
C GLU A 24 55.12 -35.02 -25.29
N SER A 25 55.14 -33.74 -24.91
CA SER A 25 55.90 -32.70 -25.62
C SER A 25 56.72 -31.93 -24.59
N ASN A 26 58.00 -32.04 -24.75
CA ASN A 26 59.05 -31.48 -23.93
C ASN A 26 59.08 -29.94 -24.15
N SER A 27 58.77 -29.15 -23.09
CA SER A 27 59.13 -27.77 -22.96
C SER A 27 59.28 -27.41 -21.50
N GLY A 28 60.36 -26.78 -21.13
CA GLY A 28 60.97 -26.45 -19.83
C GLY A 28 60.06 -26.39 -18.63
N SER A 29 60.39 -27.24 -17.64
CA SER A 29 59.76 -27.33 -16.37
C SER A 29 59.95 -26.04 -15.53
N VAL A 30 58.90 -25.27 -15.38
CA VAL A 30 58.78 -24.33 -14.27
C VAL A 30 58.32 -25.13 -13.07
N THR A 31 59.26 -25.48 -12.16
CA THR A 31 59.00 -26.24 -10.95
C THR A 31 58.32 -25.35 -9.89
N GLY A 32 57.06 -25.05 -10.07
CA GLY A 32 56.19 -24.45 -9.07
C GLY A 32 55.06 -25.41 -8.66
N PRO A 33 54.43 -25.23 -7.50
CA PRO A 33 53.29 -26.06 -7.12
C PRO A 33 52.13 -25.81 -8.07
N ALA A 34 51.39 -26.89 -8.47
CA ALA A 34 50.20 -26.79 -9.26
C ALA A 34 49.12 -25.96 -8.60
N LEU A 35 48.28 -25.27 -9.40
CA LEU A 35 47.17 -24.49 -8.89
C LEU A 35 46.14 -25.39 -8.18
N SER A 36 45.85 -25.08 -6.93
CA SER A 36 44.84 -25.82 -6.14
C SER A 36 44.15 -24.90 -5.13
N ALA A 37 42.95 -25.28 -4.72
CA ALA A 37 42.20 -24.62 -3.68
C ALA A 37 41.51 -25.65 -2.78
N SER A 38 41.29 -25.28 -1.52
CA SER A 38 40.57 -26.12 -0.57
C SER A 38 39.93 -25.28 0.54
N PRO A 39 38.64 -25.51 0.85
CA PRO A 39 37.72 -26.43 0.16
C PRO A 39 37.31 -25.95 -1.24
N LEU A 40 36.74 -26.84 -2.07
CA LEU A 40 36.19 -26.50 -3.41
C LEU A 40 34.67 -26.29 -3.39
N GLU A 41 34.05 -26.55 -2.27
CA GLU A 41 32.62 -26.31 -2.06
C GLU A 41 32.41 -25.57 -0.76
N LEU A 42 31.63 -24.51 -0.81
CA LEU A 42 31.16 -23.76 0.35
C LEU A 42 29.64 -23.82 0.41
N VAL A 43 29.11 -24.29 1.54
CA VAL A 43 27.67 -24.19 1.86
C VAL A 43 27.56 -23.28 3.06
N LEU A 44 26.91 -22.14 2.82
CA LEU A 44 26.83 -21.04 3.78
C LEU A 44 25.38 -20.82 4.21
N GLU A 45 25.18 -20.37 5.44
CA GLU A 45 23.86 -19.94 5.92
C GLU A 45 23.39 -18.64 5.23
N SER A 46 22.14 -18.27 5.42
CA SER A 46 21.52 -17.09 4.78
C SER A 46 22.16 -15.75 5.20
N ALA A 47 22.71 -15.67 6.42
CA ALA A 47 23.35 -14.47 6.92
C ALA A 47 24.60 -14.07 6.11
N ALA A 48 24.90 -12.77 6.08
CA ALA A 48 26.17 -12.29 5.54
C ALA A 48 27.33 -12.93 6.27
N SER A 49 28.31 -13.47 5.53
CA SER A 49 29.46 -14.17 6.11
C SER A 49 30.67 -14.12 5.21
N SER A 50 31.81 -14.53 5.78
CA SER A 50 33.09 -14.60 5.09
C SER A 50 33.75 -15.95 5.43
N GLN A 51 34.12 -16.72 4.41
CA GLN A 51 34.76 -18.04 4.55
C GLN A 51 36.16 -18.05 3.96
N GLU A 52 37.09 -18.63 4.69
CA GLU A 52 38.47 -18.76 4.25
C GLU A 52 38.67 -19.99 3.35
N VAL A 53 39.44 -19.80 2.28
CA VAL A 53 39.84 -20.85 1.34
C VAL A 53 41.32 -20.77 1.11
N ASN A 54 42.01 -21.92 1.32
CA ASN A 54 43.44 -22.05 1.06
C ASN A 54 43.69 -22.19 -0.45
N VAL A 55 44.57 -21.35 -1.00
CA VAL A 55 44.96 -21.40 -2.40
C VAL A 55 46.46 -21.61 -2.50
N THR A 56 46.89 -22.61 -3.31
CA THR A 56 48.28 -22.79 -3.72
C THR A 56 48.37 -22.46 -5.21
N ALA A 57 49.27 -21.58 -5.60
CA ALA A 57 49.44 -21.16 -6.98
C ALA A 57 50.93 -20.90 -7.31
N PRO A 58 51.42 -21.19 -8.51
CA PRO A 58 52.81 -20.94 -8.93
C PRO A 58 53.10 -19.43 -9.11
N SER A 59 52.08 -18.62 -9.41
CA SER A 59 52.14 -17.16 -9.54
C SER A 59 50.84 -16.53 -9.04
N LYS A 60 50.74 -15.21 -9.02
CA LYS A 60 49.57 -14.48 -8.53
C LYS A 60 48.30 -14.84 -9.34
N PRO A 61 47.27 -15.47 -8.72
CA PRO A 61 46.06 -15.85 -9.40
C PRO A 61 45.11 -14.65 -9.51
N ASN A 62 44.20 -14.75 -10.48
CA ASN A 62 43.02 -13.91 -10.61
C ASN A 62 41.79 -14.65 -10.10
N PHE A 63 40.81 -13.89 -9.54
CA PHE A 63 39.55 -14.42 -9.00
C PHE A 63 38.39 -13.78 -9.71
N VAL A 64 37.46 -14.59 -10.22
CA VAL A 64 36.25 -14.13 -10.91
C VAL A 64 35.05 -14.84 -10.32
N SER A 65 34.14 -14.07 -9.69
CA SER A 65 32.85 -14.58 -9.24
C SER A 65 31.80 -14.51 -10.34
N SER A 66 30.97 -15.52 -10.46
CA SER A 66 29.81 -15.51 -11.37
C SER A 66 28.63 -14.67 -10.87
N ALA A 67 28.70 -14.19 -9.63
CA ALA A 67 27.65 -13.40 -8.97
C ALA A 67 28.32 -12.36 -8.04
N SER A 68 28.98 -11.36 -8.64
CA SER A 68 29.78 -10.36 -7.94
C SER A 68 28.96 -9.34 -7.14
N ASP A 69 27.64 -9.31 -7.32
CA ASP A 69 26.69 -8.52 -6.56
C ASP A 69 26.51 -9.02 -5.12
N TRP A 70 26.62 -10.32 -4.90
CA TRP A 70 26.42 -10.90 -3.59
C TRP A 70 27.54 -11.87 -3.11
N CYS A 71 28.43 -12.31 -4.01
CA CYS A 71 29.54 -13.21 -3.71
C CYS A 71 30.84 -12.60 -4.24
N THR A 72 31.72 -12.16 -3.36
CA THR A 72 32.98 -11.48 -3.72
C THR A 72 34.17 -12.19 -3.11
N VAL A 73 35.37 -11.95 -3.68
CA VAL A 73 36.62 -12.53 -3.17
C VAL A 73 37.56 -11.42 -2.76
N THR A 74 38.12 -11.52 -1.56
CA THR A 74 39.25 -10.69 -1.10
C THR A 74 40.46 -11.53 -0.88
N ALA A 75 41.59 -11.07 -1.43
CA ALA A 75 42.91 -11.74 -1.27
C ALA A 75 43.93 -10.75 -0.70
N GLY A 76 44.79 -11.22 0.13
CA GLY A 76 45.95 -10.47 0.64
C GLY A 76 47.10 -10.38 -0.36
N ALA A 77 48.32 -10.02 0.13
CA ALA A 77 49.50 -10.08 -0.70
C ALA A 77 49.77 -11.52 -1.18
N PHE A 78 50.23 -11.65 -2.42
CA PHE A 78 50.47 -12.96 -3.01
C PHE A 78 51.60 -13.68 -2.28
N ALA A 79 51.33 -14.95 -1.96
CA ALA A 79 52.30 -15.97 -1.57
C ALA A 79 51.96 -17.28 -2.27
N GLN A 80 52.92 -18.17 -2.52
CA GLN A 80 52.64 -19.47 -3.20
C GLN A 80 51.60 -20.30 -2.46
N LYS A 81 51.48 -20.14 -1.15
CA LYS A 81 50.38 -20.62 -0.34
C LYS A 81 49.76 -19.39 0.32
N SER A 82 48.49 -19.11 0.04
CA SER A 82 47.75 -17.97 0.54
C SER A 82 46.34 -18.36 0.97
N VAL A 83 45.74 -17.52 1.79
CA VAL A 83 44.36 -17.66 2.21
C VAL A 83 43.56 -16.51 1.52
N ILE A 84 42.52 -16.88 0.84
CA ILE A 84 41.52 -15.90 0.31
C ILE A 84 40.26 -15.95 1.16
N LYS A 85 39.50 -14.87 1.16
CA LYS A 85 38.18 -14.82 1.79
C LYS A 85 37.13 -14.71 0.71
N VAL A 86 36.19 -15.65 0.74
CA VAL A 86 34.93 -15.56 -0.04
C VAL A 86 33.87 -14.92 0.84
N ASN A 87 33.41 -13.75 0.45
CA ASN A 87 32.44 -12.96 1.21
C ASN A 87 31.09 -13.03 0.53
N VAL A 88 30.03 -13.30 1.28
CA VAL A 88 28.65 -13.27 0.78
C VAL A 88 27.82 -12.27 1.57
N THR A 89 26.94 -11.55 0.86
CA THR A 89 25.94 -10.70 1.50
C THR A 89 24.80 -11.56 2.05
N GLU A 90 23.91 -10.99 2.85
CA GLU A 90 22.73 -11.69 3.34
C GLU A 90 21.82 -12.14 2.18
N ASN A 91 21.34 -13.39 2.23
CA ASN A 91 20.30 -13.90 1.33
C ASN A 91 18.92 -13.72 1.99
N GLN A 92 18.19 -12.69 1.60
CA GLN A 92 16.86 -12.42 2.15
C GLN A 92 15.76 -13.29 1.51
N SER A 93 16.06 -14.02 0.41
CA SER A 93 15.13 -14.96 -0.21
C SER A 93 14.99 -16.24 0.63
N ALA A 94 13.82 -16.87 0.58
CA ALA A 94 13.62 -18.22 1.10
C ALA A 94 14.33 -19.30 0.27
N GLU A 95 14.73 -18.98 -0.95
CA GLU A 95 15.40 -19.92 -1.85
C GLU A 95 16.92 -19.83 -1.74
N GLU A 96 17.60 -20.99 -1.90
CA GLU A 96 19.06 -21.01 -1.99
C GLU A 96 19.54 -20.28 -3.26
N ARG A 97 20.72 -19.66 -3.18
CA ARG A 97 21.39 -19.07 -4.33
C ARG A 97 22.79 -19.65 -4.52
N LYS A 98 23.23 -19.71 -5.79
CA LYS A 98 24.49 -20.35 -6.15
C LYS A 98 25.40 -19.41 -6.93
N ALA A 99 26.68 -19.46 -6.60
CA ALA A 99 27.72 -18.78 -7.35
C ALA A 99 28.89 -19.75 -7.57
N SER A 100 29.78 -19.37 -8.48
CA SER A 100 31.07 -20.06 -8.61
C SER A 100 32.17 -19.01 -8.67
N VAL A 101 33.27 -19.31 -7.98
CA VAL A 101 34.51 -18.53 -8.04
C VAL A 101 35.53 -19.27 -8.90
N SER A 102 35.93 -18.67 -10.01
CA SER A 102 37.05 -19.17 -10.84
C SER A 102 38.35 -18.59 -10.35
N ILE A 103 39.28 -19.44 -9.99
CA ILE A 103 40.66 -19.10 -9.62
C ILE A 103 41.54 -19.46 -10.82
N VAL A 104 42.19 -18.46 -11.43
CA VAL A 104 42.93 -18.60 -12.69
C VAL A 104 44.39 -18.20 -12.48
N CYS A 105 45.33 -19.04 -12.86
CA CYS A 105 46.74 -18.77 -12.82
C CYS A 105 47.39 -19.28 -14.11
N GLY A 106 47.75 -18.40 -15.03
CA GLY A 106 48.15 -18.77 -16.40
C GLY A 106 47.04 -19.54 -17.11
N ASP A 107 47.36 -20.70 -17.61
CA ASP A 107 46.39 -21.58 -18.29
C ASP A 107 45.64 -22.52 -17.33
N GLU A 108 46.03 -22.55 -16.06
CA GLU A 108 45.41 -23.39 -15.04
C GLU A 108 44.17 -22.69 -14.44
N ARG A 109 43.12 -23.47 -14.20
CA ARG A 109 41.88 -22.99 -13.60
C ARG A 109 41.35 -23.98 -12.56
N VAL A 110 41.01 -23.45 -11.39
CA VAL A 110 40.24 -24.16 -10.37
C VAL A 110 38.91 -23.44 -10.15
N ARG A 111 37.85 -24.20 -9.97
CA ARG A 111 36.52 -23.68 -9.73
C ARG A 111 36.07 -24.07 -8.31
N LEU A 112 35.69 -23.07 -7.55
CA LEU A 112 35.06 -23.19 -6.24
C LEU A 112 33.57 -22.94 -6.39
N SER A 113 32.71 -23.84 -5.91
CA SER A 113 31.28 -23.67 -5.85
C SER A 113 30.87 -23.05 -4.50
N VAL A 114 29.94 -22.11 -4.55
CA VAL A 114 29.38 -21.43 -3.40
C VAL A 114 27.86 -21.58 -3.45
N THR A 115 27.30 -22.25 -2.44
CA THR A 115 25.85 -22.31 -2.22
C THR A 115 25.54 -21.56 -0.93
N GLN A 116 24.65 -20.59 -1.01
CA GLN A 116 24.14 -19.93 0.18
C GLN A 116 22.68 -20.28 0.37
N LYS A 117 22.34 -20.83 1.52
CA LYS A 117 20.97 -21.18 1.88
C LYS A 117 20.06 -19.94 1.81
N GLY A 118 18.79 -20.19 1.55
CA GLY A 118 17.75 -19.20 1.76
C GLY A 118 17.57 -18.90 3.25
N ARG A 119 16.99 -17.77 3.55
CA ARG A 119 16.54 -17.45 4.90
C ARG A 119 15.59 -18.56 5.38
N GLU A 120 15.84 -19.13 6.56
CA GLU A 120 14.84 -19.99 7.18
C GLU A 120 13.56 -19.18 7.36
N VAL A 121 12.60 -19.48 6.51
CA VAL A 121 11.22 -19.10 6.80
C VAL A 121 10.76 -20.16 7.76
N THR A 122 10.76 -19.85 9.06
CA THR A 122 9.93 -20.61 10.00
C THR A 122 8.56 -20.62 9.34
N PRO A 123 7.91 -21.77 9.06
CA PRO A 123 6.53 -21.76 8.62
C PRO A 123 5.80 -20.97 9.70
N GLU A 124 5.35 -19.73 9.37
CA GLU A 124 4.42 -19.04 10.23
C GLU A 124 3.32 -20.07 10.46
N GLN A 125 3.15 -20.50 11.71
CA GLN A 125 1.92 -21.20 12.12
C GLN A 125 0.85 -20.29 11.53
N PRO A 126 -0.11 -20.80 10.71
CA PRO A 126 -1.09 -19.92 10.10
C PRO A 126 -1.63 -19.06 11.21
N GLU A 127 -1.20 -17.77 11.24
CA GLU A 127 -1.67 -16.85 12.26
C GLU A 127 -3.17 -16.91 12.17
N ASP A 128 -3.82 -17.15 13.30
CA ASP A 128 -5.27 -17.10 13.37
C ASP A 128 -5.67 -15.69 12.91
N PHE A 129 -6.08 -15.54 11.65
CA PHE A 129 -6.44 -14.24 11.08
C PHE A 129 -7.58 -13.55 11.87
N LEU A 130 -8.22 -14.29 12.79
CA LEU A 130 -9.25 -13.80 13.68
C LEU A 130 -8.71 -13.43 15.08
N ALA A 131 -7.40 -13.57 15.31
CA ALA A 131 -6.80 -13.23 16.60
C ALA A 131 -6.99 -11.74 16.94
N GLU A 132 -7.34 -11.44 18.17
CA GLU A 132 -7.35 -10.06 18.68
C GLU A 132 -5.91 -9.57 18.86
N ILE A 133 -5.66 -8.36 18.40
CA ILE A 133 -4.38 -7.67 18.53
C ILE A 133 -4.50 -6.65 19.65
N GLU A 134 -3.60 -6.71 20.62
CA GLU A 134 -3.55 -5.69 21.66
C GLU A 134 -3.18 -4.32 21.05
N PRO A 135 -3.96 -3.27 21.33
CA PRO A 135 -3.67 -1.95 20.79
C PRO A 135 -2.29 -1.44 21.21
N GLY A 136 -1.50 -1.00 20.25
CA GLY A 136 -0.23 -0.34 20.53
C GLY A 136 -0.38 1.06 21.11
N THR A 137 0.75 1.63 21.55
CA THR A 137 0.80 2.97 22.17
C THR A 137 1.50 4.02 21.31
N ASN A 138 1.96 3.65 20.12
CA ASN A 138 2.67 4.56 19.23
C ASN A 138 1.72 5.58 18.57
N ASN A 139 2.30 6.50 17.79
CA ASN A 139 1.57 7.56 17.10
C ASN A 139 0.47 7.01 16.18
N ALA A 140 0.69 5.88 15.50
CA ALA A 140 -0.27 5.30 14.56
C ALA A 140 -1.60 4.95 15.26
N TRP A 141 -1.53 4.24 16.39
CA TRP A 141 -2.71 3.89 17.20
C TRP A 141 -3.41 5.11 17.78
N THR A 142 -2.63 6.12 18.20
CA THR A 142 -3.17 7.38 18.75
C THR A 142 -3.98 8.11 17.69
N VAL A 143 -3.46 8.24 16.47
CA VAL A 143 -4.14 8.93 15.37
C VAL A 143 -5.34 8.12 14.87
N ALA A 144 -5.21 6.80 14.71
CA ALA A 144 -6.33 5.93 14.32
C ALA A 144 -7.50 6.04 15.32
N LYS A 145 -7.22 6.07 16.63
CA LYS A 145 -8.23 6.29 17.66
C LYS A 145 -8.88 7.68 17.59
N LYS A 146 -8.10 8.71 17.23
CA LYS A 146 -8.62 10.08 17.05
C LYS A 146 -9.55 10.19 15.85
N LEU A 147 -9.23 9.52 14.74
CA LEU A 147 -10.08 9.44 13.55
C LEU A 147 -11.32 8.57 13.79
N GLY A 148 -11.15 7.40 14.40
CA GLY A 148 -12.23 6.51 14.82
C GLY A 148 -13.08 5.98 13.66
N LEU A 149 -14.38 6.31 13.64
CA LEU A 149 -15.34 5.94 12.60
C LEU A 149 -15.48 7.09 11.61
N GLY A 150 -14.92 6.91 10.42
CA GLY A 150 -14.95 7.86 9.33
C GLY A 150 -16.15 7.66 8.39
N TRP A 151 -16.53 8.72 7.69
CA TRP A 151 -17.58 8.76 6.68
C TRP A 151 -17.17 9.71 5.56
N ASN A 152 -17.51 9.39 4.30
CA ASN A 152 -17.28 10.26 3.14
C ASN A 152 -18.53 11.04 2.78
N LEU A 153 -18.40 12.34 2.54
CA LEU A 153 -19.39 13.18 1.86
C LEU A 153 -19.20 12.98 0.35
N GLY A 154 -19.47 11.77 -0.13
CA GLY A 154 -19.22 11.37 -1.52
C GLY A 154 -20.29 11.85 -2.49
N ASN A 155 -19.93 12.02 -3.76
CA ASN A 155 -20.80 12.54 -4.80
C ASN A 155 -21.41 13.93 -4.44
N GLN A 156 -20.67 14.73 -3.72
CA GLN A 156 -21.08 16.05 -3.24
C GLN A 156 -20.17 17.14 -3.86
N LEU A 157 -19.15 17.59 -3.14
CA LEU A 157 -18.18 18.56 -3.68
C LEU A 157 -17.19 17.94 -4.69
N ASP A 158 -17.15 16.63 -4.78
CA ASP A 158 -16.40 15.89 -5.80
C ASP A 158 -17.17 15.75 -7.12
N ALA A 159 -18.51 15.91 -7.09
CA ALA A 159 -19.36 15.78 -8.26
C ALA A 159 -19.05 16.85 -9.32
N GLN A 160 -19.19 16.47 -10.59
CA GLN A 160 -18.89 17.37 -11.71
C GLN A 160 -19.81 17.09 -12.91
N ASN A 161 -20.00 18.10 -13.76
CA ASN A 161 -20.69 17.96 -15.03
C ASN A 161 -19.84 18.58 -16.14
N ASN A 162 -19.45 17.76 -17.13
CA ASN A 162 -18.64 18.17 -18.27
C ASN A 162 -17.34 18.91 -17.90
N GLY A 163 -16.66 18.45 -16.86
CA GLY A 163 -15.39 19.03 -16.41
C GLY A 163 -15.54 20.30 -15.57
N VAL A 164 -16.73 20.56 -15.02
CA VAL A 164 -16.96 21.64 -14.06
C VAL A 164 -17.54 21.04 -12.78
N ALA A 165 -16.84 21.20 -11.66
CA ALA A 165 -17.31 20.72 -10.37
C ALA A 165 -18.58 21.47 -9.93
N SER A 166 -19.52 20.73 -9.35
CA SER A 166 -20.77 21.32 -8.85
C SER A 166 -21.39 20.41 -7.80
N GLU A 167 -21.64 20.92 -6.63
CA GLU A 167 -22.08 20.17 -5.46
C GLU A 167 -23.33 19.30 -5.69
N THR A 168 -24.18 19.65 -6.62
CA THR A 168 -25.44 18.93 -6.88
C THR A 168 -25.45 18.20 -8.22
N ALA A 169 -24.30 18.12 -8.91
CA ALA A 169 -24.21 17.58 -10.27
C ALA A 169 -24.65 16.11 -10.38
N TRP A 170 -24.48 15.33 -9.32
CA TRP A 170 -24.80 13.90 -9.29
C TRP A 170 -26.04 13.58 -8.42
N GLY A 171 -26.89 14.59 -8.17
CA GLY A 171 -28.23 14.40 -7.61
C GLY A 171 -28.36 14.58 -6.10
N ASN A 172 -27.28 14.73 -5.37
CA ASN A 172 -27.35 15.05 -3.96
C ASN A 172 -27.82 16.49 -3.75
N ALA A 173 -28.62 16.73 -2.71
CA ALA A 173 -28.95 18.07 -2.26
C ALA A 173 -27.76 18.68 -1.52
N THR A 174 -27.70 20.03 -1.51
CA THR A 174 -26.63 20.78 -0.83
C THR A 174 -26.43 20.34 0.63
N ALA A 175 -25.19 20.07 1.02
CA ALA A 175 -24.82 19.74 2.39
C ALA A 175 -25.06 20.93 3.34
N THR A 176 -25.53 20.66 4.55
CA THR A 176 -25.87 21.66 5.55
C THR A 176 -25.21 21.34 6.90
N GLN A 177 -25.30 22.25 7.88
CA GLN A 177 -24.88 21.96 9.24
C GLN A 177 -25.61 20.74 9.81
N ALA A 178 -26.91 20.56 9.49
CA ALA A 178 -27.71 19.43 9.97
C ALA A 178 -27.13 18.07 9.54
N THR A 179 -26.49 17.99 8.38
CA THR A 179 -25.78 16.79 7.93
C THR A 179 -24.71 16.39 8.94
N PHE A 180 -23.83 17.32 9.30
CA PHE A 180 -22.69 17.06 10.18
C PHE A 180 -23.12 16.83 11.64
N ASP A 181 -24.14 17.55 12.10
CA ASP A 181 -24.75 17.32 13.42
C ASP A 181 -25.38 15.94 13.49
N GLY A 182 -26.06 15.49 12.43
CA GLY A 182 -26.62 14.17 12.29
C GLY A 182 -25.55 13.06 12.29
N LEU A 183 -24.43 13.27 11.56
CA LEU A 183 -23.28 12.38 11.61
C LEU A 183 -22.73 12.21 13.01
N LYS A 184 -22.51 13.33 13.72
CA LYS A 184 -22.01 13.32 15.10
C LYS A 184 -22.95 12.59 16.05
N ALA A 185 -24.25 12.85 15.95
CA ALA A 185 -25.26 12.20 16.77
C ALA A 185 -25.30 10.68 16.57
N LYS A 186 -25.00 10.20 15.36
CA LYS A 186 -24.92 8.77 15.01
C LYS A 186 -23.59 8.11 15.42
N GLY A 187 -22.62 8.90 15.89
CA GLY A 187 -21.34 8.40 16.42
C GLY A 187 -20.21 8.38 15.39
N ILE A 188 -20.38 9.00 14.24
CA ILE A 188 -19.29 9.31 13.32
C ILE A 188 -18.32 10.28 14.01
N THR A 189 -17.03 10.09 13.85
CA THR A 189 -15.99 10.90 14.49
C THR A 189 -15.14 11.69 13.53
N ALA A 190 -15.10 11.26 12.26
CA ALA A 190 -14.36 11.92 11.20
C ALA A 190 -15.16 11.94 9.90
N VAL A 191 -14.96 12.96 9.07
CA VAL A 191 -15.53 13.07 7.74
C VAL A 191 -14.43 13.33 6.71
N ARG A 192 -14.42 12.57 5.61
CA ARG A 192 -13.65 12.93 4.43
C ARG A 192 -14.59 13.73 3.51
N ILE A 193 -14.13 14.87 3.05
CA ILE A 193 -14.83 15.82 2.19
C ILE A 193 -14.08 15.83 0.86
N PRO A 194 -14.42 14.91 -0.06
CA PRO A 194 -13.85 14.89 -1.40
C PRO A 194 -14.20 16.18 -2.14
N VAL A 195 -13.22 16.83 -2.78
CA VAL A 195 -13.42 18.08 -3.52
C VAL A 195 -12.76 17.98 -4.90
N THR A 196 -13.56 18.21 -5.93
CA THR A 196 -13.09 18.41 -7.30
C THR A 196 -12.96 19.90 -7.58
N TRP A 197 -11.87 20.32 -8.21
CA TRP A 197 -11.58 21.73 -8.51
C TRP A 197 -11.73 22.08 -9.99
N LEU A 198 -12.08 21.09 -10.81
CA LEU A 198 -12.30 21.25 -12.25
C LEU A 198 -13.25 22.41 -12.55
N GLY A 199 -12.88 23.26 -13.51
CA GLY A 199 -13.66 24.42 -13.92
C GLY A 199 -13.60 25.62 -12.95
N HIS A 200 -12.98 25.48 -11.79
CA HIS A 200 -12.80 26.53 -10.78
C HIS A 200 -11.35 26.99 -10.62
N ILE A 201 -10.44 26.53 -11.48
CA ILE A 201 -9.04 26.94 -11.52
C ILE A 201 -8.84 27.86 -12.73
N GLY A 202 -8.34 29.08 -12.50
CA GLY A 202 -8.04 30.06 -13.52
C GLY A 202 -6.78 29.73 -14.32
N ALA A 203 -6.46 30.58 -15.27
CA ALA A 203 -5.31 30.39 -16.16
C ALA A 203 -3.96 30.53 -15.43
N ALA A 204 -2.93 29.95 -16.05
CA ALA A 204 -1.53 30.16 -15.69
C ALA A 204 -1.16 31.66 -15.79
N PRO A 205 -0.16 32.15 -15.03
CA PRO A 205 0.63 31.38 -14.04
C PRO A 205 0.02 31.35 -12.64
N GLU A 206 -1.03 32.11 -12.37
CA GLU A 206 -1.62 32.29 -11.03
C GLU A 206 -2.48 31.09 -10.63
N TYR A 207 -3.15 30.41 -11.58
CA TYR A 207 -4.08 29.32 -11.34
C TYR A 207 -5.07 29.66 -10.22
N LYS A 208 -5.62 30.89 -10.23
CA LYS A 208 -6.47 31.38 -9.16
C LYS A 208 -7.73 30.55 -9.04
N ILE A 209 -7.98 29.99 -7.85
CA ILE A 209 -9.22 29.29 -7.54
C ILE A 209 -10.37 30.29 -7.45
N ASP A 210 -11.53 29.93 -8.00
CA ASP A 210 -12.78 30.69 -7.87
C ASP A 210 -13.11 30.92 -6.39
N ASP A 211 -13.32 32.19 -6.02
CA ASP A 211 -13.57 32.55 -4.63
C ASP A 211 -14.91 31.98 -4.12
N ALA A 212 -15.93 31.85 -4.96
CA ALA A 212 -17.23 31.30 -4.56
C ALA A 212 -17.08 29.79 -4.24
N TRP A 213 -16.36 29.01 -5.08
CA TRP A 213 -16.12 27.60 -4.84
C TRP A 213 -15.26 27.38 -3.59
N MET A 214 -14.14 28.10 -3.46
CA MET A 214 -13.29 28.04 -2.29
C MET A 214 -14.06 28.38 -1.00
N ASN A 215 -14.93 29.39 -1.03
CA ASN A 215 -15.76 29.75 0.12
C ASN A 215 -16.78 28.66 0.45
N ARG A 216 -17.39 28.01 -0.56
CA ARG A 216 -18.29 26.87 -0.32
C ARG A 216 -17.57 25.70 0.32
N VAL A 217 -16.39 25.33 -0.16
CA VAL A 217 -15.56 24.30 0.47
C VAL A 217 -15.23 24.66 1.92
N ALA A 218 -14.85 25.92 2.16
CA ALA A 218 -14.55 26.39 3.52
C ALA A 218 -15.78 26.37 4.45
N GLU A 219 -16.96 26.67 3.93
CA GLU A 219 -18.21 26.57 4.66
C GLU A 219 -18.51 25.13 5.10
N VAL A 220 -18.35 24.14 4.19
CA VAL A 220 -18.58 22.71 4.49
C VAL A 220 -17.55 22.19 5.50
N VAL A 221 -16.28 22.58 5.37
CA VAL A 221 -15.25 22.30 6.40
C VAL A 221 -15.64 22.92 7.74
N GLY A 222 -16.22 24.13 7.73
CA GLY A 222 -16.72 24.79 8.93
C GLY A 222 -17.88 24.03 9.61
N TYR A 223 -18.70 23.30 8.86
CA TYR A 223 -19.73 22.42 9.43
C TYR A 223 -19.12 21.26 10.22
N ALA A 224 -18.07 20.63 9.70
CA ALA A 224 -17.35 19.58 10.42
C ALA A 224 -16.73 20.12 11.71
N GLU A 225 -16.08 21.28 11.66
CA GLU A 225 -15.49 21.96 12.82
C GLU A 225 -16.54 22.22 13.91
N LYS A 226 -17.68 22.81 13.55
CA LYS A 226 -18.77 23.13 14.48
C LYS A 226 -19.40 21.86 15.10
N ALA A 227 -19.49 20.78 14.34
CA ALA A 227 -19.99 19.50 14.84
C ALA A 227 -18.94 18.76 15.69
N GLY A 228 -17.69 19.23 15.76
CA GLY A 228 -16.59 18.59 16.48
C GLY A 228 -16.18 17.27 15.85
N LEU A 229 -16.14 17.22 14.52
CA LEU A 229 -15.63 16.10 13.73
C LEU A 229 -14.19 16.40 13.25
N MET A 230 -13.37 15.36 13.14
CA MET A 230 -12.17 15.44 12.32
C MET A 230 -12.59 15.57 10.85
N ALA A 231 -11.79 16.25 10.03
CA ALA A 231 -12.08 16.41 8.62
C ALA A 231 -10.86 16.16 7.74
N ILE A 232 -11.06 15.56 6.57
CA ILE A 232 -10.03 15.40 5.52
C ILE A 232 -10.56 16.12 4.26
N VAL A 233 -9.72 16.96 3.64
CA VAL A 233 -10.03 17.65 2.36
C VAL A 233 -8.95 17.31 1.35
N ASN A 234 -9.34 17.11 0.08
CA ASN A 234 -8.42 16.70 -0.98
C ASN A 234 -8.65 17.43 -2.32
N ILE A 235 -7.86 17.02 -3.33
CA ILE A 235 -8.15 17.18 -4.75
C ILE A 235 -8.63 15.81 -5.26
N HIS A 236 -9.89 15.73 -5.76
CA HIS A 236 -10.53 14.41 -5.97
C HIS A 236 -10.49 13.95 -7.43
N HIS A 237 -11.46 14.37 -8.26
CA HIS A 237 -11.58 13.89 -9.65
C HIS A 237 -10.73 14.66 -10.68
N ASP A 238 -9.91 15.59 -10.25
CA ASP A 238 -9.01 16.37 -11.12
C ASP A 238 -7.95 15.51 -11.84
N GLY A 239 -7.69 14.31 -11.29
CA GLY A 239 -6.79 13.30 -11.88
C GLY A 239 -7.49 12.07 -12.44
N ALA A 240 -8.83 12.02 -12.40
CA ALA A 240 -9.59 10.81 -12.75
C ALA A 240 -9.22 10.28 -14.14
N ASP A 241 -8.87 8.98 -14.21
CA ASP A 241 -8.43 8.28 -15.43
C ASP A 241 -7.32 9.00 -16.22
N SER A 242 -6.58 9.90 -15.60
CA SER A 242 -5.63 10.81 -16.28
C SER A 242 -6.26 11.67 -17.39
N LYS A 243 -7.57 11.91 -17.34
CA LYS A 243 -8.30 12.68 -18.36
C LYS A 243 -8.22 14.20 -18.16
N TYR A 244 -8.07 14.63 -16.92
CA TYR A 244 -8.12 16.04 -16.57
C TYR A 244 -6.71 16.62 -16.33
N TRP A 245 -6.61 17.79 -15.68
CA TRP A 245 -5.34 18.51 -15.57
C TRP A 245 -4.29 17.74 -14.75
N LEU A 246 -4.66 17.08 -13.64
CA LEU A 246 -3.74 16.34 -12.77
C LEU A 246 -3.46 14.92 -13.31
N SER A 247 -2.96 14.83 -14.52
CA SER A 247 -2.72 13.56 -15.21
C SER A 247 -1.35 12.97 -14.91
N VAL A 248 -1.32 11.88 -14.13
CA VAL A 248 -0.09 11.14 -13.83
C VAL A 248 0.51 10.52 -15.10
N LYS A 249 -0.33 10.08 -16.04
CA LYS A 249 0.11 9.50 -17.32
C LYS A 249 0.87 10.53 -18.17
N ARG A 250 0.35 11.74 -18.34
CA ARG A 250 1.02 12.82 -19.08
C ARG A 250 2.32 13.23 -18.40
N ALA A 251 2.29 13.43 -17.09
CA ALA A 251 3.45 13.81 -16.31
C ALA A 251 4.57 12.76 -16.39
N ALA A 252 4.23 11.46 -16.38
CA ALA A 252 5.21 10.39 -16.50
C ALA A 252 5.84 10.28 -17.90
N SER A 253 5.13 10.72 -18.94
CA SER A 253 5.57 10.61 -20.31
C SER A 253 6.43 11.80 -20.80
N SER A 254 6.37 12.97 -20.13
CA SER A 254 7.01 14.20 -20.58
C SER A 254 7.46 15.09 -19.42
N SER A 255 8.71 15.49 -19.42
CA SER A 255 9.25 16.43 -18.42
C SER A 255 8.56 17.80 -18.48
N ALA A 256 8.16 18.27 -19.68
CA ALA A 256 7.43 19.54 -19.82
C ALA A 256 6.03 19.46 -19.21
N GLU A 257 5.30 18.35 -19.46
CA GLU A 257 4.00 18.10 -18.83
C GLU A 257 4.12 17.99 -17.30
N TYR A 258 5.13 17.24 -16.82
CA TYR A 258 5.40 17.14 -15.40
C TYR A 258 5.60 18.52 -14.76
N GLN A 259 6.41 19.39 -15.37
CA GLN A 259 6.68 20.73 -14.85
C GLN A 259 5.41 21.60 -14.86
N ALA A 260 4.64 21.59 -15.94
CA ALA A 260 3.42 22.37 -16.07
C ALA A 260 2.37 21.93 -15.04
N ILE A 261 2.09 20.63 -14.95
CA ILE A 261 1.12 20.07 -14.00
C ILE A 261 1.57 20.33 -12.56
N THR A 262 2.86 20.16 -12.28
CA THR A 262 3.42 20.41 -10.94
C THR A 262 3.28 21.88 -10.55
N ALA A 263 3.46 22.83 -11.48
CA ALA A 263 3.28 24.25 -11.21
C ALA A 263 1.82 24.56 -10.83
N GLU A 264 0.85 24.03 -11.57
CA GLU A 264 -0.57 24.15 -11.27
C GLU A 264 -0.91 23.52 -9.92
N PHE A 265 -0.49 22.28 -9.68
CA PHE A 265 -0.70 21.56 -8.43
C PHE A 265 -0.20 22.34 -7.20
N LYS A 266 1.00 22.90 -7.29
CA LYS A 266 1.58 23.73 -6.22
C LYS A 266 0.80 25.01 -6.01
N ALA A 267 0.36 25.68 -7.06
CA ALA A 267 -0.42 26.91 -6.97
C ALA A 267 -1.80 26.68 -6.35
N VAL A 268 -2.46 25.57 -6.73
CA VAL A 268 -3.75 25.16 -6.16
C VAL A 268 -3.60 24.81 -4.67
N TRP A 269 -2.64 23.96 -4.31
CA TRP A 269 -2.41 23.60 -2.89
C TRP A 269 -1.99 24.78 -2.03
N LYS A 270 -1.22 25.71 -2.57
CA LYS A 270 -0.86 26.94 -1.83
C LYS A 270 -2.12 27.70 -1.42
N GLN A 271 -3.06 27.92 -2.33
CA GLN A 271 -4.31 28.65 -2.07
C GLN A 271 -5.21 27.90 -1.08
N ILE A 272 -5.33 26.58 -1.21
CA ILE A 272 -6.09 25.75 -0.25
C ILE A 272 -5.45 25.85 1.14
N ALA A 273 -4.14 25.67 1.23
CA ALA A 273 -3.43 25.71 2.50
C ALA A 273 -3.51 27.09 3.17
N GLU A 274 -3.37 28.18 2.41
CA GLU A 274 -3.53 29.54 2.91
C GLU A 274 -4.97 29.81 3.42
N LYS A 275 -5.99 29.32 2.70
CA LYS A 275 -7.41 29.45 3.11
C LYS A 275 -7.70 28.85 4.47
N PHE A 276 -7.02 27.76 4.82
CA PHE A 276 -7.24 26.99 6.05
C PHE A 276 -6.09 27.09 7.05
N ALA A 277 -5.17 28.06 6.91
CA ALA A 277 -3.98 28.17 7.73
C ALA A 277 -4.29 28.40 9.23
N ASP A 278 -5.45 28.97 9.55
CA ASP A 278 -5.93 29.20 10.92
C ASP A 278 -6.69 28.02 11.52
N LYS A 279 -7.08 27.03 10.70
CA LYS A 279 -7.83 25.86 11.15
C LYS A 279 -6.95 24.92 11.98
N GLY A 280 -7.52 24.43 13.09
CA GLY A 280 -6.82 23.58 14.04
C GLY A 280 -6.59 22.14 13.55
N ASP A 281 -6.13 21.29 14.47
CA ASP A 281 -5.73 19.88 14.24
C ASP A 281 -6.88 18.94 13.86
N PHE A 282 -8.12 19.43 13.79
CA PHE A 282 -9.24 18.65 13.28
C PHE A 282 -9.16 18.44 11.77
N LEU A 283 -8.52 19.36 11.04
CA LEU A 283 -8.44 19.38 9.58
C LEU A 283 -7.12 18.74 9.10
N ILE A 284 -7.24 17.74 8.24
CA ILE A 284 -6.17 17.02 7.56
C ILE A 284 -6.25 17.34 6.07
N PHE A 285 -5.13 17.48 5.40
CA PHE A 285 -5.08 17.59 3.94
C PHE A 285 -4.60 16.30 3.31
N GLU A 286 -5.16 15.98 2.14
CA GLU A 286 -4.80 14.84 1.30
C GLU A 286 -4.55 15.35 -0.12
N PRO A 287 -3.36 15.14 -0.73
CA PRO A 287 -2.93 15.85 -1.93
C PRO A 287 -3.77 15.57 -3.16
N PHE A 288 -4.22 14.34 -3.30
CA PHE A 288 -5.00 13.85 -4.43
C PHE A 288 -5.73 12.56 -4.04
N ASN A 289 -6.69 12.17 -4.85
CA ASN A 289 -7.42 10.93 -4.73
C ASN A 289 -6.67 9.78 -5.44
N GLU A 290 -7.32 8.98 -6.21
CA GLU A 290 -6.88 7.76 -6.90
C GLU A 290 -6.18 8.07 -8.22
N LEU A 291 -4.94 8.59 -8.18
CA LEU A 291 -4.19 8.88 -9.41
C LEU A 291 -3.75 7.59 -10.10
N HIS A 292 -4.20 7.42 -11.35
CA HIS A 292 -3.84 6.30 -12.21
C HIS A 292 -3.93 6.67 -13.70
N ASP A 293 -3.50 5.80 -14.59
CA ASP A 293 -3.43 6.01 -16.05
C ASP A 293 -4.71 5.66 -16.82
N GLY A 294 -5.80 5.39 -16.13
CA GLY A 294 -7.06 4.90 -16.66
C GLY A 294 -7.26 3.38 -16.53
N SER A 295 -6.29 2.67 -15.96
CA SER A 295 -6.29 1.20 -15.87
C SER A 295 -6.28 0.67 -14.42
N TRP A 296 -6.60 1.52 -13.45
CA TRP A 296 -6.80 1.16 -12.03
C TRP A 296 -5.64 0.38 -11.40
N GLY A 297 -4.40 0.71 -11.78
CA GLY A 297 -3.19 0.06 -11.29
C GLY A 297 -2.69 -1.12 -12.13
N TRP A 298 -3.39 -1.51 -13.18
CA TRP A 298 -3.09 -2.65 -14.05
C TRP A 298 -2.77 -2.22 -15.50
N GLY A 299 -2.24 -1.02 -15.68
CA GLY A 299 -1.92 -0.43 -16.97
C GLY A 299 -0.43 -0.20 -17.20
N ASP A 300 -0.12 0.92 -17.83
CA ASP A 300 1.25 1.31 -18.20
C ASP A 300 2.18 1.39 -16.98
N ASN A 301 1.63 1.70 -15.78
CA ASN A 301 2.35 1.71 -14.51
C ASN A 301 3.11 0.41 -14.20
N MET A 302 2.64 -0.73 -14.71
CA MET A 302 3.28 -2.04 -14.52
C MET A 302 4.54 -2.22 -15.36
N THR A 303 4.71 -1.45 -16.43
CA THR A 303 5.77 -1.64 -17.44
C THR A 303 6.58 -0.37 -17.76
N ASP A 304 6.21 0.78 -17.20
CA ASP A 304 6.85 2.09 -17.45
C ASP A 304 8.18 2.30 -16.69
N GLY A 305 8.72 1.27 -16.06
CA GLY A 305 9.92 1.36 -15.23
C GLY A 305 9.72 2.19 -13.96
N GLY A 306 8.48 2.28 -13.47
CA GLY A 306 8.10 2.99 -12.26
C GLY A 306 7.97 4.51 -12.45
N ALA A 307 7.81 5.00 -13.69
CA ALA A 307 7.74 6.43 -13.97
C ALA A 307 6.53 7.08 -13.29
N GLN A 308 5.36 6.45 -13.35
CA GLN A 308 4.14 6.97 -12.72
C GLN A 308 4.24 6.93 -11.18
N TYR A 309 4.83 5.89 -10.60
CA TYR A 309 5.08 5.84 -9.14
C TYR A 309 6.00 6.98 -8.68
N ARG A 310 7.05 7.28 -9.48
CA ARG A 310 7.94 8.42 -9.17
C ARG A 310 7.21 9.75 -9.22
N VAL A 311 6.32 9.97 -10.19
CA VAL A 311 5.51 11.20 -10.29
C VAL A 311 4.63 11.36 -9.05
N VAL A 312 3.89 10.32 -8.64
CA VAL A 312 3.04 10.33 -7.45
C VAL A 312 3.86 10.68 -6.20
N ASN A 313 5.01 10.02 -6.00
CA ASN A 313 5.89 10.29 -4.87
C ASN A 313 6.47 11.71 -4.88
N GLN A 314 6.82 12.24 -6.05
CA GLN A 314 7.33 13.61 -6.20
C GLN A 314 6.23 14.64 -5.92
N TRP A 315 5.01 14.43 -6.41
CA TRP A 315 3.88 15.32 -6.09
C TRP A 315 3.52 15.28 -4.61
N ALA A 316 3.59 14.12 -3.98
CA ALA A 316 3.43 14.01 -2.52
C ALA A 316 4.49 14.84 -1.77
N GLN A 317 5.76 14.83 -2.22
CA GLN A 317 6.80 15.68 -1.62
C GLN A 317 6.53 17.17 -1.86
N GLU A 318 6.15 17.57 -3.09
CA GLU A 318 5.82 18.97 -3.40
C GLU A 318 4.62 19.48 -2.59
N PHE A 319 3.62 18.64 -2.39
CA PHE A 319 2.48 18.93 -1.51
C PHE A 319 2.94 19.25 -0.08
N VAL A 320 3.74 18.38 0.53
CA VAL A 320 4.27 18.61 1.88
C VAL A 320 5.04 19.93 1.92
N ASN A 321 5.94 20.16 0.97
CA ASN A 321 6.75 21.37 0.90
C ASN A 321 5.86 22.63 0.84
N VAL A 322 4.86 22.63 -0.03
CA VAL A 322 3.95 23.78 -0.23
C VAL A 322 3.11 24.03 1.02
N VAL A 323 2.50 23.00 1.58
CA VAL A 323 1.67 23.16 2.77
C VAL A 323 2.48 23.69 3.95
N ARG A 324 3.65 23.11 4.22
CA ARG A 324 4.52 23.55 5.32
C ARG A 324 5.00 25.01 5.16
N ALA A 325 5.28 25.43 3.92
CA ALA A 325 5.73 26.79 3.61
C ALA A 325 4.66 27.87 3.87
N THR A 326 3.37 27.52 3.91
CA THR A 326 2.31 28.49 4.21
C THR A 326 2.25 28.89 5.69
N GLY A 327 2.93 28.16 6.58
CA GLY A 327 3.02 28.50 8.00
C GLY A 327 1.70 28.35 8.77
N GLY A 328 1.54 29.08 9.87
CA GLY A 328 0.38 28.94 10.74
C GLY A 328 0.22 27.51 11.25
N ASN A 329 -1.01 27.04 11.39
CA ASN A 329 -1.30 25.65 11.80
C ASN A 329 -0.85 24.60 10.75
N ASN A 330 -0.58 25.02 9.51
CA ASN A 330 -0.08 24.13 8.48
C ASN A 330 1.37 23.66 8.75
N ALA A 331 2.13 24.38 9.56
CA ALA A 331 3.46 23.95 9.97
C ALA A 331 3.48 22.59 10.69
N SER A 332 2.36 22.21 11.33
CA SER A 332 2.23 20.95 12.08
C SER A 332 0.94 20.17 11.77
N ARG A 333 0.23 20.54 10.70
CA ARG A 333 -1.00 19.86 10.25
C ARG A 333 -0.72 18.40 9.88
N TYR A 334 -1.64 17.51 10.19
CA TYR A 334 -1.62 16.15 9.66
C TYR A 334 -1.85 16.16 8.14
N LEU A 335 -1.07 15.35 7.41
CA LEU A 335 -1.12 15.22 5.96
C LEU A 335 -1.30 13.72 5.59
N GLY A 336 -2.38 13.40 4.90
CA GLY A 336 -2.62 12.07 4.35
C GLY A 336 -1.85 11.91 3.03
N ILE A 337 -1.15 10.84 2.84
CA ILE A 337 -0.32 10.57 1.66
C ILE A 337 -0.83 9.32 0.95
N PRO A 338 -1.55 9.47 -0.17
CA PRO A 338 -1.99 8.34 -0.98
C PRO A 338 -0.83 7.74 -1.78
N GLY A 339 -0.85 6.40 -1.92
CA GLY A 339 -0.05 5.74 -2.93
C GLY A 339 -0.74 5.75 -4.30
N TYR A 340 -0.11 5.10 -5.29
CA TYR A 340 -0.66 4.99 -6.64
C TYR A 340 -2.03 4.30 -6.62
N CYS A 341 -3.03 4.95 -7.22
CA CYS A 341 -4.43 4.51 -7.25
C CYS A 341 -5.02 4.19 -5.87
N THR A 342 -4.42 4.71 -4.78
CA THR A 342 -4.72 4.33 -3.38
C THR A 342 -4.79 2.83 -3.11
N ASN A 343 -4.33 2.01 -4.08
CA ASN A 343 -4.31 0.56 -3.96
C ASN A 343 -3.36 0.13 -2.83
N PRO A 344 -3.78 -0.71 -1.88
CA PRO A 344 -2.97 -1.09 -0.73
C PRO A 344 -1.65 -1.78 -1.10
N ASP A 345 -1.67 -2.78 -1.98
CA ASP A 345 -0.45 -3.52 -2.38
C ASP A 345 0.51 -2.63 -3.16
N LEU A 346 0.02 -1.85 -4.14
CA LEU A 346 0.86 -0.89 -4.88
C LEU A 346 1.43 0.20 -3.97
N THR A 347 0.68 0.61 -2.95
CA THR A 347 1.14 1.57 -1.93
C THR A 347 2.26 0.96 -1.07
N ILE A 348 2.08 -0.28 -0.59
CA ILE A 348 3.08 -1.00 0.18
C ILE A 348 4.38 -1.15 -0.62
N GLU A 349 4.29 -1.46 -1.91
CA GLU A 349 5.44 -1.72 -2.76
C GLU A 349 6.16 -0.44 -3.22
N ASN A 350 5.42 0.63 -3.56
CA ASN A 350 5.96 1.74 -4.35
C ASN A 350 5.90 3.10 -3.67
N LEU A 351 5.16 3.26 -2.55
CA LEU A 351 5.11 4.55 -1.86
C LEU A 351 6.42 4.85 -1.14
N VAL A 352 7.01 5.98 -1.50
CA VAL A 352 8.10 6.62 -0.76
C VAL A 352 7.52 7.79 0.02
N LEU A 353 7.45 7.67 1.33
CA LEU A 353 6.92 8.75 2.17
C LEU A 353 7.76 10.02 2.00
N PRO A 354 7.12 11.19 1.86
CA PRO A 354 7.81 12.46 1.80
C PRO A 354 8.66 12.74 3.03
N LYS A 355 9.72 13.52 2.84
CA LYS A 355 10.42 14.14 3.98
C LYS A 355 9.54 15.27 4.50
N ASP A 356 9.33 15.29 5.82
CA ASP A 356 8.52 16.30 6.48
C ASP A 356 9.30 16.94 7.64
N SER A 357 9.19 18.26 7.79
CA SER A 357 9.73 18.98 8.94
C SER A 357 8.92 18.79 10.22
N ALA A 358 7.66 18.35 10.10
CA ALA A 358 6.77 18.06 11.22
C ALA A 358 6.78 16.55 11.50
N GLU A 359 7.52 16.14 12.52
CA GLU A 359 7.65 14.73 12.90
C GLU A 359 6.30 14.13 13.30
N GLY A 360 6.03 12.91 12.80
CA GLY A 360 4.83 12.13 13.13
C GLY A 360 3.52 12.70 12.57
N LYS A 361 3.58 13.60 11.57
CA LYS A 361 2.40 14.26 11.00
C LYS A 361 1.96 13.73 9.63
N LEU A 362 2.64 12.72 9.10
CA LEU A 362 2.23 12.04 7.87
C LEU A 362 1.40 10.79 8.20
N LEU A 363 0.33 10.59 7.44
CA LEU A 363 -0.50 9.39 7.44
C LEU A 363 -0.45 8.74 6.06
N VAL A 364 -0.57 7.43 5.96
CA VAL A 364 -0.75 6.74 4.68
C VAL A 364 -2.23 6.58 4.39
N ALA A 365 -2.65 6.99 3.19
CA ALA A 365 -4.01 6.83 2.68
C ALA A 365 -4.08 5.68 1.68
N VAL A 366 -5.02 4.78 1.86
CA VAL A 366 -5.36 3.71 0.93
C VAL A 366 -6.87 3.55 0.82
N HIS A 367 -7.35 2.93 -0.26
CA HIS A 367 -8.75 2.57 -0.42
C HIS A 367 -8.88 1.05 -0.49
N CYS A 368 -9.98 0.48 -0.02
CA CYS A 368 -10.20 -0.96 -0.07
C CYS A 368 -11.68 -1.27 -0.31
N TYR A 369 -11.94 -1.82 -1.48
CA TYR A 369 -13.25 -2.31 -1.89
C TYR A 369 -13.20 -3.82 -2.23
N ASP A 370 -12.26 -4.56 -1.63
CA ASP A 370 -12.13 -6.00 -1.88
C ASP A 370 -13.17 -6.82 -1.10
N PRO A 371 -13.86 -7.76 -1.77
CA PRO A 371 -13.78 -8.05 -3.20
C PRO A 371 -14.67 -7.12 -4.04
N HIS A 372 -14.08 -6.39 -4.96
CA HIS A 372 -14.69 -5.35 -5.80
C HIS A 372 -16.02 -5.77 -6.42
N ASP A 373 -16.11 -6.98 -6.96
CA ASP A 373 -17.30 -7.49 -7.62
C ASP A 373 -18.50 -7.68 -6.65
N TYR A 374 -18.24 -7.81 -5.35
CA TYR A 374 -19.27 -7.82 -4.32
C TYR A 374 -19.57 -6.42 -3.80
N THR A 375 -18.55 -5.64 -3.50
CA THR A 375 -18.68 -4.37 -2.76
C THR A 375 -19.12 -3.19 -3.63
N LEU A 376 -18.72 -3.16 -4.92
CA LEU A 376 -19.05 -2.07 -5.85
C LEU A 376 -19.92 -2.50 -7.02
N GLU A 377 -19.66 -3.67 -7.62
CA GLU A 377 -20.34 -4.10 -8.84
C GLU A 377 -21.69 -4.81 -8.58
N ALA A 378 -21.98 -5.20 -7.34
CA ALA A 378 -23.16 -5.98 -6.97
C ALA A 378 -23.36 -7.27 -7.79
N LYS A 379 -22.28 -7.90 -8.29
CA LYS A 379 -22.35 -9.15 -9.06
C LYS A 379 -22.69 -10.36 -8.18
N TYR A 380 -22.34 -10.28 -6.90
CA TYR A 380 -22.58 -11.33 -5.92
C TYR A 380 -23.53 -10.83 -4.84
N ASP A 381 -24.35 -11.76 -4.32
CA ASP A 381 -25.38 -11.45 -3.32
C ASP A 381 -24.90 -11.59 -1.89
N GLU A 382 -23.96 -12.51 -1.66
CA GLU A 382 -23.44 -12.88 -0.34
C GLU A 382 -21.92 -12.91 -0.35
N TRP A 383 -21.31 -12.66 0.82
CA TRP A 383 -19.88 -12.72 1.01
C TRP A 383 -19.51 -13.38 2.34
N GLY A 384 -18.33 -14.01 2.37
CA GLY A 384 -17.75 -14.63 3.55
C GLY A 384 -17.98 -16.13 3.62
N HIS A 385 -17.43 -16.78 4.62
CA HIS A 385 -17.41 -18.23 4.77
C HIS A 385 -18.81 -18.88 4.86
N ALA A 386 -19.82 -18.13 5.26
CA ALA A 386 -21.21 -18.60 5.41
C ALA A 386 -22.08 -18.37 4.15
N ALA A 387 -21.54 -17.72 3.13
CA ALA A 387 -22.24 -17.40 1.91
C ALA A 387 -22.57 -18.67 1.09
N VAL A 388 -23.82 -18.79 0.62
CA VAL A 388 -24.30 -19.96 -0.15
C VAL A 388 -25.10 -19.59 -1.40
N ASN A 389 -25.72 -18.41 -1.43
CA ASN A 389 -26.52 -17.97 -2.58
C ASN A 389 -25.75 -16.93 -3.37
N ASN A 390 -25.35 -17.26 -4.60
CA ASN A 390 -24.51 -16.42 -5.45
C ASN A 390 -23.33 -15.78 -4.67
N PRO A 391 -22.48 -16.61 -4.02
CA PRO A 391 -21.43 -16.14 -3.14
C PRO A 391 -20.27 -15.46 -3.90
N ALA A 392 -19.70 -14.44 -3.32
CA ALA A 392 -18.42 -13.89 -3.79
C ALA A 392 -17.30 -14.96 -3.76
N PRO A 393 -16.31 -14.89 -4.66
CA PRO A 393 -15.28 -15.93 -4.77
C PRO A 393 -14.21 -15.86 -3.66
N SER A 394 -14.24 -14.83 -2.82
CA SER A 394 -13.31 -14.65 -1.69
C SER A 394 -14.07 -14.48 -0.37
N ASP A 395 -13.40 -14.80 0.71
CA ASP A 395 -13.90 -14.75 2.07
C ASP A 395 -13.19 -13.64 2.90
N GLU A 396 -13.18 -13.78 4.21
CA GLU A 396 -12.66 -12.80 5.17
C GLU A 396 -11.13 -12.72 5.18
N LYS A 397 -10.44 -13.80 4.86
CA LYS A 397 -8.98 -13.92 5.02
C LYS A 397 -8.21 -12.92 4.15
N PRO A 398 -8.48 -12.75 2.85
CA PRO A 398 -7.77 -11.75 2.02
C PRO A 398 -7.92 -10.31 2.54
N VAL A 399 -9.09 -9.96 3.07
CA VAL A 399 -9.36 -8.63 3.63
C VAL A 399 -8.47 -8.36 4.85
N VAL A 400 -8.39 -9.33 5.76
CA VAL A 400 -7.54 -9.24 6.95
C VAL A 400 -6.04 -9.22 6.56
N GLU A 401 -5.65 -9.98 5.53
CA GLU A 401 -4.27 -10.02 5.06
C GLU A 401 -3.77 -8.65 4.55
N VAL A 402 -4.61 -7.90 3.85
CA VAL A 402 -4.29 -6.52 3.46
C VAL A 402 -4.01 -5.65 4.69
N MET A 403 -4.86 -5.75 5.72
CA MET A 403 -4.68 -4.97 6.96
C MET A 403 -3.41 -5.38 7.71
N ARG A 404 -3.07 -6.67 7.72
CA ARG A 404 -1.84 -7.20 8.31
C ARG A 404 -0.59 -6.62 7.62
N LYS A 405 -0.56 -6.63 6.29
CA LYS A 405 0.54 -6.04 5.50
C LYS A 405 0.73 -4.55 5.80
N LEU A 406 -0.38 -3.79 5.83
CA LEU A 406 -0.35 -2.36 6.15
C LEU A 406 0.15 -2.12 7.58
N LYS A 407 -0.31 -2.94 8.55
CA LYS A 407 0.16 -2.85 9.93
C LYS A 407 1.67 -3.08 10.01
N THR A 408 2.17 -4.17 9.44
CA THR A 408 3.59 -4.51 9.45
C THR A 408 4.46 -3.42 8.81
N LYS A 409 4.03 -2.89 7.66
CA LYS A 409 4.79 -1.86 6.93
C LYS A 409 4.80 -0.50 7.62
N TYR A 410 3.65 -0.07 8.15
CA TYR A 410 3.44 1.31 8.58
C TYR A 410 3.12 1.44 10.06
N ILE A 411 2.09 0.77 10.57
CA ILE A 411 1.57 1.00 11.93
C ILE A 411 2.56 0.58 12.99
N ASP A 412 3.26 -0.55 12.81
CA ASP A 412 4.30 -1.02 13.72
C ASP A 412 5.50 -0.06 13.76
N ASN A 413 5.69 0.72 12.70
CA ASN A 413 6.69 1.78 12.61
C ASN A 413 6.16 3.17 13.04
N GLY A 414 4.99 3.24 13.68
CA GLY A 414 4.40 4.48 14.20
C GLY A 414 3.77 5.39 13.15
N ILE A 415 3.63 4.92 11.89
CA ILE A 415 3.03 5.67 10.79
C ILE A 415 1.54 5.32 10.72
N PRO A 416 0.63 6.29 10.96
CA PRO A 416 -0.80 6.06 10.90
C PRO A 416 -1.26 5.68 9.47
N VAL A 417 -2.25 4.78 9.38
CA VAL A 417 -2.91 4.39 8.14
C VAL A 417 -4.41 4.63 8.25
N TYR A 418 -5.03 5.10 7.19
CA TYR A 418 -6.48 5.12 7.07
C TYR A 418 -6.94 4.60 5.72
N PHE A 419 -8.08 3.89 5.72
CA PHE A 419 -8.83 3.63 4.49
C PHE A 419 -9.65 4.88 4.18
N GLY A 420 -9.18 5.71 3.25
CA GLY A 420 -9.89 6.93 2.82
C GLY A 420 -11.25 6.61 2.23
N GLU A 421 -11.36 5.44 1.61
CA GLU A 421 -12.61 4.87 1.13
C GLU A 421 -12.65 3.36 1.36
N CYS A 422 -13.78 2.91 1.83
CA CYS A 422 -14.19 1.50 1.91
C CYS A 422 -15.71 1.45 1.97
N GLY A 423 -16.32 0.37 1.54
CA GLY A 423 -17.78 0.32 1.53
C GLY A 423 -18.34 -0.96 0.93
N CYS A 424 -19.67 -1.00 0.86
CA CYS A 424 -20.41 -2.04 0.18
C CYS A 424 -21.75 -1.46 -0.27
N VAL A 425 -22.07 -1.64 -1.54
CA VAL A 425 -23.29 -1.13 -2.18
C VAL A 425 -24.56 -1.64 -1.52
N ASN A 426 -25.64 -0.85 -1.63
CA ASN A 426 -26.96 -1.16 -1.10
C ASN A 426 -27.52 -2.47 -1.65
N ARG A 427 -28.30 -3.16 -0.82
CA ARG A 427 -28.92 -4.45 -1.10
C ARG A 427 -30.44 -4.36 -0.95
N SER A 428 -31.17 -5.15 -1.75
CA SER A 428 -32.63 -5.07 -1.85
C SER A 428 -33.38 -6.05 -0.96
N THR A 429 -32.83 -7.24 -0.71
CA THR A 429 -33.47 -8.26 0.12
C THR A 429 -32.92 -8.26 1.54
N SER A 430 -33.74 -8.69 2.51
CA SER A 430 -33.31 -8.79 3.90
C SER A 430 -32.08 -9.68 4.10
N ARG A 431 -31.96 -10.77 3.32
CA ARG A 431 -30.83 -11.68 3.38
C ARG A 431 -29.56 -10.99 2.84
N GLN A 432 -29.61 -10.39 1.66
CA GLN A 432 -28.49 -9.65 1.09
C GLN A 432 -28.04 -8.48 1.99
N THR A 433 -29.01 -7.76 2.61
CA THR A 433 -28.72 -6.69 3.58
C THR A 433 -28.01 -7.24 4.82
N SER A 434 -28.36 -8.46 5.26
CA SER A 434 -27.66 -9.10 6.38
C SER A 434 -26.20 -9.40 6.04
N PHE A 435 -25.89 -9.84 4.81
CA PHE A 435 -24.52 -10.03 4.33
C PHE A 435 -23.78 -8.71 4.08
N GLN A 436 -24.46 -7.66 3.59
CA GLN A 436 -23.89 -6.30 3.51
C GLN A 436 -23.47 -5.82 4.91
N LYS A 437 -24.37 -5.94 5.89
CA LYS A 437 -24.08 -5.59 7.28
C LYS A 437 -22.91 -6.40 7.83
N TYR A 438 -22.90 -7.71 7.61
CA TYR A 438 -21.82 -8.60 8.05
C TYR A 438 -20.48 -8.21 7.47
N TYR A 439 -20.40 -7.99 6.13
CA TYR A 439 -19.17 -7.53 5.47
C TYR A 439 -18.63 -6.25 6.12
N LEU A 440 -19.48 -5.24 6.24
CA LEU A 440 -19.09 -3.94 6.77
C LEU A 440 -18.72 -4.02 8.26
N GLU A 441 -19.48 -4.76 9.08
CA GLU A 441 -19.17 -4.96 10.50
C GLU A 441 -17.84 -5.69 10.68
N PHE A 442 -17.59 -6.75 9.90
CA PHE A 442 -16.33 -7.50 9.92
C PHE A 442 -15.14 -6.62 9.48
N PHE A 443 -15.27 -5.92 8.36
CA PHE A 443 -14.24 -5.04 7.83
C PHE A 443 -13.85 -3.95 8.83
N PHE A 444 -14.83 -3.26 9.42
CA PHE A 444 -14.60 -2.19 10.40
C PHE A 444 -14.04 -2.74 11.71
N ARG A 445 -14.49 -3.91 12.15
CA ARG A 445 -13.90 -4.57 13.33
C ARG A 445 -12.46 -4.97 13.09
N ALA A 446 -12.14 -5.50 11.92
CA ALA A 446 -10.77 -5.80 11.52
C ALA A 446 -9.92 -4.53 11.45
N CYS A 447 -10.42 -3.43 10.87
CA CYS A 447 -9.70 -2.14 10.88
C CYS A 447 -9.33 -1.71 12.31
N ARG A 448 -10.28 -1.77 13.25
CA ARG A 448 -9.99 -1.47 14.65
C ARG A 448 -8.92 -2.39 15.23
N ASN A 449 -9.02 -3.70 14.95
CA ASN A 449 -8.09 -4.72 15.45
C ASN A 449 -6.65 -4.48 14.93
N TYR A 450 -6.51 -3.94 13.73
CA TYR A 450 -5.21 -3.63 13.10
C TYR A 450 -4.74 -2.18 13.27
N GLY A 451 -5.52 -1.32 13.96
CA GLY A 451 -5.16 0.08 14.23
C GLY A 451 -5.29 0.99 12.99
N ILE A 452 -6.21 0.69 12.08
CA ILE A 452 -6.51 1.44 10.87
C ILE A 452 -7.82 2.21 11.05
N ALA A 453 -7.91 3.45 10.61
CA ALA A 453 -9.14 4.24 10.62
C ALA A 453 -9.90 4.10 9.29
N PRO A 454 -11.11 3.48 9.27
CA PRO A 454 -11.90 3.33 8.05
C PRO A 454 -12.83 4.54 7.83
N PHE A 455 -12.98 4.95 6.56
CA PHE A 455 -13.96 5.95 6.13
C PHE A 455 -14.96 5.29 5.17
N LEU A 456 -16.18 5.10 5.65
CA LEU A 456 -17.28 4.54 4.86
C LEU A 456 -17.58 5.45 3.66
N TRP A 457 -17.57 4.91 2.45
CA TRP A 457 -18.05 5.62 1.28
C TRP A 457 -19.57 5.71 1.29
N ASP A 458 -20.07 6.93 1.21
CA ASP A 458 -21.50 7.23 1.13
C ASP A 458 -21.70 8.27 0.02
N ASN A 459 -22.36 7.88 -1.06
CA ASN A 459 -22.63 8.75 -2.20
C ASN A 459 -24.09 9.24 -2.27
N GLY A 460 -24.87 9.02 -1.21
CA GLY A 460 -26.26 9.44 -1.11
C GLY A 460 -27.26 8.66 -1.96
N ALA A 461 -26.83 7.70 -2.77
CA ALA A 461 -27.71 6.90 -3.62
C ALA A 461 -28.56 5.95 -2.81
N MET A 462 -29.89 5.97 -3.03
CA MET A 462 -30.84 5.11 -2.31
C MET A 462 -31.21 3.84 -3.06
N ASP A 463 -30.91 3.76 -4.34
CA ASP A 463 -31.13 2.60 -5.19
C ASP A 463 -30.19 1.45 -4.81
N THR A 464 -30.31 0.32 -5.47
CA THR A 464 -29.47 -0.86 -5.34
C THR A 464 -28.74 -1.15 -6.64
N GLY A 465 -27.56 -1.79 -6.55
CA GLY A 465 -26.75 -2.16 -7.71
C GLY A 465 -25.39 -1.49 -7.69
N ARG A 466 -24.75 -1.41 -8.85
CA ARG A 466 -23.41 -0.88 -9.00
C ARG A 466 -23.28 0.53 -8.45
N GLU A 467 -22.24 0.75 -7.64
CA GLU A 467 -21.85 2.06 -7.08
C GLU A 467 -22.96 2.80 -6.31
N THR A 468 -23.96 2.11 -5.78
CA THR A 468 -25.03 2.71 -4.99
C THR A 468 -24.78 2.49 -3.49
N SER A 469 -24.31 3.51 -2.81
CA SER A 469 -23.85 3.43 -1.39
C SER A 469 -24.36 4.62 -0.61
N GLY A 470 -25.69 4.74 -0.42
CA GLY A 470 -26.27 5.79 0.42
C GLY A 470 -26.72 5.23 1.76
N PHE A 471 -26.31 5.86 2.86
CA PHE A 471 -26.65 5.47 4.23
C PHE A 471 -27.20 6.64 5.03
N ILE A 472 -26.75 7.86 4.73
CA ILE A 472 -27.13 9.09 5.41
C ILE A 472 -27.49 10.14 4.38
N ASN A 473 -28.62 10.85 4.59
CA ASN A 473 -29.02 11.95 3.72
C ASN A 473 -28.05 13.13 3.87
N HIS A 474 -27.46 13.56 2.77
CA HIS A 474 -26.40 14.56 2.74
C HIS A 474 -26.86 16.00 3.08
N SER A 475 -28.17 16.26 3.18
CA SER A 475 -28.68 17.59 3.57
C SER A 475 -29.30 17.61 4.96
N THR A 476 -29.82 16.47 5.46
CA THR A 476 -30.52 16.41 6.75
C THR A 476 -29.78 15.65 7.83
N GLY A 477 -28.81 14.81 7.45
CA GLY A 477 -28.11 13.90 8.37
C GLY A 477 -28.95 12.70 8.85
N GLU A 478 -30.14 12.48 8.29
CA GLU A 478 -31.00 11.35 8.65
C GLU A 478 -30.59 10.06 7.92
N TYR A 479 -30.97 8.89 8.47
CA TYR A 479 -30.75 7.62 7.79
C TYR A 479 -31.54 7.52 6.48
N ILE A 480 -30.90 6.97 5.46
CA ILE A 480 -31.53 6.56 4.20
C ILE A 480 -31.20 5.09 3.90
N ALA A 481 -31.89 4.47 2.98
CA ALA A 481 -31.72 3.07 2.56
C ALA A 481 -31.49 2.14 3.78
N ASN A 482 -30.37 1.42 3.80
CA ASN A 482 -30.03 0.49 4.88
C ASN A 482 -29.27 1.16 6.05
N GLY A 483 -29.12 2.48 6.04
CA GLY A 483 -28.29 3.23 7.01
C GLY A 483 -28.64 2.99 8.47
N ALA A 484 -29.94 2.86 8.79
CA ALA A 484 -30.40 2.57 10.15
C ALA A 484 -29.94 1.21 10.70
N GLN A 485 -29.58 0.25 9.84
CA GLN A 485 -29.05 -1.06 10.20
C GLN A 485 -27.53 -1.07 10.18
N ILE A 486 -26.92 -0.37 9.22
CA ILE A 486 -25.47 -0.40 8.97
C ILE A 486 -24.71 0.50 9.95
N ILE A 487 -25.04 1.79 10.05
CA ILE A 487 -24.27 2.74 10.86
C ILE A 487 -24.14 2.33 12.33
N PRO A 488 -25.21 1.85 13.02
CA PRO A 488 -25.07 1.33 14.38
C PRO A 488 -24.13 0.11 14.49
N ALA A 489 -24.11 -0.77 13.48
CA ALA A 489 -23.19 -1.92 13.44
C ALA A 489 -21.73 -1.45 13.32
N LEU A 490 -21.46 -0.47 12.44
CA LEU A 490 -20.11 0.10 12.30
C LEU A 490 -19.66 0.82 13.59
N LYS A 491 -20.55 1.57 14.22
CA LYS A 491 -20.27 2.18 15.52
C LYS A 491 -19.91 1.11 16.56
N ASN A 492 -20.67 0.00 16.60
CA ASN A 492 -20.38 -1.13 17.49
C ASN A 492 -19.02 -1.75 17.15
N ALA A 493 -18.73 -2.01 15.88
CA ALA A 493 -17.45 -2.57 15.43
C ALA A 493 -16.26 -1.72 15.89
N MET A 494 -16.36 -0.40 15.80
CA MET A 494 -15.27 0.52 16.13
C MET A 494 -15.14 0.82 17.62
N PHE A 495 -16.22 0.86 18.39
CA PHE A 495 -16.18 1.40 19.74
C PHE A 495 -16.59 0.43 20.86
N ASN A 496 -17.13 -0.76 20.54
CA ASN A 496 -17.44 -1.75 21.55
C ASN A 496 -16.13 -2.28 22.19
N THR A 497 -16.04 -2.19 23.52
CA THR A 497 -14.89 -2.63 24.32
C THR A 497 -15.15 -3.87 25.14
N GLU A 498 -16.32 -4.50 24.96
CA GLU A 498 -16.64 -5.76 25.65
C GLU A 498 -15.69 -6.87 25.18
N LYS A 499 -15.12 -7.61 26.12
CA LYS A 499 -14.17 -8.68 25.83
C LYS A 499 -14.74 -9.82 24.96
N SER A 500 -16.06 -10.01 25.01
CA SER A 500 -16.77 -10.99 24.18
C SER A 500 -16.99 -10.55 22.74
N TYR A 501 -16.87 -9.25 22.45
CA TYR A 501 -17.02 -8.70 21.11
C TYR A 501 -15.66 -8.60 20.40
N THR A 502 -15.28 -9.66 19.75
CA THR A 502 -13.99 -9.86 19.07
C THR A 502 -14.19 -9.98 17.54
N LEU A 503 -13.11 -9.90 16.78
CA LEU A 503 -13.16 -10.18 15.33
C LEU A 503 -13.71 -11.60 15.10
N LYS A 504 -13.27 -12.58 15.92
CA LYS A 504 -13.78 -13.94 15.87
C LYS A 504 -15.28 -14.00 16.20
N SER A 505 -15.77 -13.24 17.15
CA SER A 505 -17.21 -13.26 17.47
C SER A 505 -18.07 -12.69 16.35
N VAL A 506 -17.58 -11.70 15.62
CA VAL A 506 -18.25 -11.20 14.39
C VAL A 506 -18.27 -12.28 13.32
N TYR A 507 -17.13 -12.94 13.08
CA TYR A 507 -17.02 -14.06 12.15
C TYR A 507 -17.99 -15.19 12.48
N ASP A 508 -18.04 -15.67 13.73
CA ASP A 508 -18.91 -16.76 14.18
C ASP A 508 -20.43 -16.43 14.06
N ASN A 509 -20.77 -15.13 13.99
CA ASN A 509 -22.13 -14.62 13.85
C ASN A 509 -22.49 -14.24 12.39
N ALA A 510 -21.76 -14.75 11.42
CA ALA A 510 -22.09 -14.56 10.00
C ALA A 510 -23.56 -15.00 9.70
N PRO A 511 -24.25 -14.34 8.76
CA PRO A 511 -25.62 -14.70 8.37
C PRO A 511 -25.73 -16.16 7.89
N ARG A 512 -26.86 -16.83 8.23
CA ARG A 512 -27.10 -18.24 7.86
C ARG A 512 -28.23 -18.36 6.86
#